data_c6912922b7c6940a85f5a0fb5729441d
#
_entry.id   c6912922b7c6940a85f5a0fb5729441d
#
_cell.length_a   1.000
_cell.length_b   1.000
_cell.length_c   1.000
_cell.angle_alpha   90.00
_cell.angle_beta   90.00
_cell.angle_gamma   90.00
#
_symmetry.space_group_name_H-M   'P 1'
#
loop_
_entity.id
_entity.type
_entity.pdbx_description
1 polymer ?
#
loop_
_entity_poly.entity_id
_entity_poly.type
_entity_poly.pdbx_seq_one_letter_code
_entity_poly.pdbx_strand_id
1 'polypeptide(L)'
;NIYNHVFYEPLRMYFLENEELKLLLPDYIRKNRDIEHFWIFIKNNISGEGCYNNRRKYIYDSFQPLINYLEEKEFSNGSSLIKLAKVEKVLTIDQELNILIEEAKERFKNPNDKKIALEKLWDAFERIKTYFDKDKKLSSEQLVILVSTNFDKDFINNEFKELTTIGNTYNIRHHEKGKIIISENKHIEYLFFRMLALLNLCVENIHEKEGI
;
A
#
# COMPACT_ATOMS: atom_id res chain seq x y z
N ASN A 1 -32.86 16.34 8.12
CA ASN A 1 -32.62 15.83 6.75
C ASN A 1 -31.17 16.00 6.40
N ILE A 2 -30.44 14.87 6.41
CA ILE A 2 -28.99 14.85 6.32
C ILE A 2 -28.58 14.46 4.88
N TYR A 3 -29.13 15.16 3.89
CA TYR A 3 -28.62 15.06 2.55
C TYR A 3 -27.47 16.07 2.41
N ASN A 4 -26.28 15.60 2.09
CA ASN A 4 -25.13 16.47 1.94
C ASN A 4 -25.14 17.12 0.54
N HIS A 5 -26.13 18.00 0.32
CA HIS A 5 -26.30 18.74 -0.93
C HIS A 5 -25.05 19.54 -1.33
N VAL A 6 -24.26 19.95 -0.32
CA VAL A 6 -23.07 20.79 -0.50
C VAL A 6 -22.01 20.12 -1.36
N PHE A 7 -21.91 18.78 -1.32
CA PHE A 7 -20.87 18.06 -2.07
C PHE A 7 -21.39 17.38 -3.34
N TYR A 8 -22.65 16.99 -3.42
CA TYR A 8 -23.16 16.23 -4.56
C TYR A 8 -23.11 17.01 -5.88
N GLU A 9 -23.68 18.22 -5.91
CA GLU A 9 -23.75 19.01 -7.14
C GLU A 9 -22.38 19.48 -7.63
N PRO A 10 -21.49 20.04 -6.79
CA PRO A 10 -20.14 20.38 -7.22
C PRO A 10 -19.33 19.21 -7.73
N LEU A 11 -19.39 18.06 -7.05
CA LEU A 11 -18.68 16.85 -7.52
C LEU A 11 -19.26 16.35 -8.84
N ARG A 12 -20.58 16.29 -8.97
CA ARG A 12 -21.23 15.91 -10.21
C ARG A 12 -20.83 16.83 -11.37
N MET A 13 -20.82 18.13 -11.18
CA MET A 13 -20.40 19.11 -12.20
C MET A 13 -18.93 18.90 -12.59
N TYR A 14 -18.04 18.74 -11.62
CA TYR A 14 -16.63 18.44 -11.88
C TYR A 14 -16.44 17.22 -12.79
N PHE A 15 -17.16 16.14 -12.53
CA PHE A 15 -17.09 14.94 -13.38
C PHE A 15 -17.72 15.15 -14.76
N LEU A 16 -18.77 15.96 -14.88
CA LEU A 16 -19.45 16.23 -16.15
C LEU A 16 -18.66 17.17 -17.06
N GLU A 17 -17.86 18.07 -16.49
CA GLU A 17 -16.98 18.98 -17.22
C GLU A 17 -15.73 18.32 -17.77
N ASN A 18 -15.37 17.14 -17.26
CA ASN A 18 -14.24 16.38 -17.73
C ASN A 18 -14.72 15.26 -18.70
N GLU A 19 -14.36 15.36 -19.98
CA GLU A 19 -14.85 14.44 -21.01
C GLU A 19 -14.48 12.96 -20.76
N GLU A 20 -13.31 12.69 -20.17
CA GLU A 20 -12.90 11.31 -19.84
C GLU A 20 -13.70 10.76 -18.65
N LEU A 21 -13.85 11.54 -17.60
CA LEU A 21 -14.55 11.14 -16.38
C LEU A 21 -16.07 11.03 -16.60
N LYS A 22 -16.62 11.89 -17.46
CA LYS A 22 -18.04 11.91 -17.83
C LYS A 22 -18.50 10.58 -18.42
N LEU A 23 -17.65 9.91 -19.22
CA LEU A 23 -17.97 8.61 -19.83
C LEU A 23 -18.00 7.49 -18.80
N LEU A 24 -17.25 7.61 -17.72
CA LEU A 24 -17.14 6.62 -16.65
C LEU A 24 -18.18 6.82 -15.54
N LEU A 25 -18.81 7.99 -15.51
CA LEU A 25 -19.81 8.31 -14.51
C LEU A 25 -21.11 7.52 -14.79
N PRO A 26 -21.72 6.84 -13.79
CA PRO A 26 -22.97 6.11 -14.02
C PRO A 26 -24.08 6.99 -14.60
N ASP A 27 -24.85 6.43 -15.53
CA ASP A 27 -25.93 7.14 -16.24
C ASP A 27 -26.95 7.81 -15.31
N TYR A 28 -27.30 7.15 -14.23
CA TYR A 28 -28.25 7.69 -13.29
C TYR A 28 -27.70 8.91 -12.53
N ILE A 29 -26.38 9.03 -12.35
CA ILE A 29 -25.76 10.24 -11.78
C ILE A 29 -25.77 11.36 -12.82
N ARG A 30 -25.54 11.06 -14.10
CA ARG A 30 -25.66 12.05 -15.18
C ARG A 30 -27.07 12.61 -15.32
N LYS A 31 -28.09 11.77 -15.11
CA LYS A 31 -29.51 12.13 -15.26
C LYS A 31 -30.11 12.82 -14.03
N ASN A 32 -29.62 12.55 -12.84
CA ASN A 32 -30.17 13.11 -11.60
C ASN A 32 -29.35 14.30 -11.11
N ARG A 33 -29.91 15.49 -11.26
CA ARG A 33 -29.25 16.76 -10.98
C ARG A 33 -28.85 16.94 -9.52
N ASP A 34 -29.70 16.54 -8.61
CA ASP A 34 -29.49 16.68 -7.17
C ASP A 34 -29.62 15.34 -6.44
N ILE A 35 -29.20 15.34 -5.18
CA ILE A 35 -29.14 14.13 -4.36
C ILE A 35 -30.53 13.58 -4.03
N GLU A 36 -31.56 14.41 -4.06
CA GLU A 36 -32.95 14.00 -3.77
C GLU A 36 -33.52 13.18 -4.93
N HIS A 37 -33.35 13.65 -6.17
CA HIS A 37 -33.72 12.90 -7.37
C HIS A 37 -32.91 11.60 -7.51
N PHE A 38 -31.63 11.64 -7.20
CA PHE A 38 -30.79 10.44 -7.13
C PHE A 38 -31.31 9.43 -6.11
N TRP A 39 -31.70 9.89 -4.91
CA TRP A 39 -32.27 9.03 -3.88
C TRP A 39 -33.61 8.41 -4.29
N ILE A 40 -34.50 9.20 -4.90
CA ILE A 40 -35.76 8.72 -5.44
C ILE A 40 -35.54 7.65 -6.50
N PHE A 41 -34.58 7.90 -7.41
CA PHE A 41 -34.20 6.93 -8.44
C PHE A 41 -33.75 5.58 -7.82
N ILE A 42 -32.81 5.62 -6.89
CA ILE A 42 -32.27 4.41 -6.23
C ILE A 42 -33.39 3.67 -5.47
N LYS A 43 -34.26 4.41 -4.79
CA LYS A 43 -35.36 3.83 -4.02
C LYS A 43 -36.39 3.13 -4.90
N ASN A 44 -36.67 3.69 -6.05
CA ASN A 44 -37.65 3.15 -6.98
C ASN A 44 -37.13 1.95 -7.77
N ASN A 45 -35.85 1.94 -8.11
CA ASN A 45 -35.25 0.88 -8.95
C ASN A 45 -34.73 -0.31 -8.12
N ILE A 46 -34.43 -0.10 -6.82
CA ILE A 46 -33.90 -1.15 -5.93
C ILE A 46 -34.72 -1.22 -4.67
N SER A 47 -35.73 -2.07 -4.70
CA SER A 47 -36.71 -2.30 -3.64
C SER A 47 -36.71 -3.78 -3.21
N GLY A 48 -37.44 -4.12 -2.15
CA GLY A 48 -37.62 -5.48 -1.65
C GLY A 48 -36.76 -5.81 -0.44
N GLU A 49 -36.76 -7.08 -0.06
CA GLU A 49 -35.99 -7.60 1.08
C GLU A 49 -34.50 -7.39 0.87
N GLY A 50 -33.79 -6.95 1.91
CA GLY A 50 -32.35 -6.65 1.81
C GLY A 50 -32.03 -5.38 1.00
N CYS A 51 -33.01 -4.54 0.68
CA CYS A 51 -32.88 -3.39 -0.21
C CYS A 51 -31.73 -2.42 0.17
N TYR A 52 -31.39 -2.27 1.43
CA TYR A 52 -30.28 -1.41 1.85
C TYR A 52 -28.94 -1.93 1.33
N ASN A 53 -28.64 -3.21 1.54
CA ASN A 53 -27.42 -3.83 1.06
C ASN A 53 -27.38 -3.91 -0.47
N ASN A 54 -28.51 -4.20 -1.11
CA ASN A 54 -28.62 -4.23 -2.57
C ASN A 54 -28.38 -2.84 -3.18
N ARG A 55 -28.87 -1.76 -2.55
CA ARG A 55 -28.61 -0.37 -2.97
C ARG A 55 -27.14 -0.01 -2.85
N ARG A 56 -26.49 -0.36 -1.73
CA ARG A 56 -25.06 -0.14 -1.54
C ARG A 56 -24.22 -0.88 -2.58
N LYS A 57 -24.54 -2.16 -2.82
CA LYS A 57 -23.86 -2.95 -3.84
C LYS A 57 -24.06 -2.35 -5.23
N TYR A 58 -25.27 -2.00 -5.61
CA TYR A 58 -25.57 -1.38 -6.91
C TYR A 58 -24.77 -0.09 -7.12
N ILE A 59 -24.72 0.79 -6.13
CA ILE A 59 -23.94 2.02 -6.19
C ILE A 59 -22.46 1.67 -6.35
N TYR A 60 -21.92 0.79 -5.51
CA TYR A 60 -20.53 0.37 -5.54
C TYR A 60 -20.15 -0.19 -6.91
N ASP A 61 -20.90 -1.18 -7.41
CA ASP A 61 -20.64 -1.83 -8.70
C ASP A 61 -20.71 -0.83 -9.87
N SER A 62 -21.66 0.13 -9.80
CA SER A 62 -21.83 1.15 -10.83
C SER A 62 -20.67 2.14 -10.92
N PHE A 63 -19.98 2.40 -9.81
CA PHE A 63 -18.82 3.30 -9.77
C PHE A 63 -17.49 2.60 -10.02
N GLN A 64 -17.44 1.26 -10.10
CA GLN A 64 -16.20 0.52 -10.31
C GLN A 64 -15.39 1.00 -11.54
N PRO A 65 -15.98 1.26 -12.72
CA PRO A 65 -15.22 1.76 -13.85
C PRO A 65 -14.52 3.10 -13.57
N LEU A 66 -15.19 4.00 -12.86
CA LEU A 66 -14.62 5.29 -12.47
C LEU A 66 -13.53 5.13 -11.40
N ILE A 67 -13.76 4.27 -10.42
CA ILE A 67 -12.79 3.98 -9.36
C ILE A 67 -11.51 3.39 -9.95
N ASN A 68 -11.64 2.36 -10.80
CA ASN A 68 -10.50 1.72 -11.47
C ASN A 68 -9.71 2.73 -12.31
N TYR A 69 -10.39 3.57 -13.07
CA TYR A 69 -9.74 4.62 -13.86
C TYR A 69 -8.99 5.64 -12.99
N LEU A 70 -9.59 6.09 -11.88
CA LEU A 70 -8.93 7.02 -10.96
C LEU A 70 -7.74 6.36 -10.27
N GLU A 71 -7.86 5.12 -9.87
CA GLU A 71 -6.76 4.32 -9.35
C GLU A 71 -5.63 4.18 -10.39
N GLU A 72 -5.93 3.88 -11.65
CA GLU A 72 -4.95 3.82 -12.72
C GLU A 72 -4.29 5.17 -13.00
N LYS A 73 -5.05 6.28 -12.96
CA LYS A 73 -4.51 7.63 -13.13
C LYS A 73 -3.69 8.10 -11.92
N GLU A 74 -4.11 7.79 -10.73
CA GLU A 74 -3.31 8.03 -9.52
C GLU A 74 -2.00 7.26 -9.60
N PHE A 75 -2.03 6.06 -10.19
CA PHE A 75 -0.84 5.28 -10.52
C PHE A 75 0.04 5.91 -11.59
N SER A 76 -0.56 6.45 -12.65
CA SER A 76 0.21 7.08 -13.73
C SER A 76 0.81 8.43 -13.34
N ASN A 77 0.16 9.16 -12.42
CA ASN A 77 0.60 10.45 -11.88
C ASN A 77 1.32 10.31 -10.53
N GLY A 78 1.16 9.18 -9.84
CA GLY A 78 1.94 8.83 -8.66
C GLY A 78 3.41 8.68 -9.02
N SER A 79 4.30 9.12 -8.12
CA SER A 79 5.74 8.95 -8.33
C SER A 79 6.00 7.49 -8.70
N SER A 80 6.98 7.24 -9.59
CA SER A 80 7.41 5.90 -10.01
C SER A 80 7.68 4.96 -8.81
N LEU A 81 7.89 5.52 -7.63
CA LEU A 81 8.09 4.83 -6.36
C LEU A 81 6.82 4.14 -5.83
N ILE A 82 5.63 4.72 -6.06
CA ILE A 82 4.36 4.06 -5.68
C ILE A 82 4.10 2.83 -6.56
N LYS A 83 4.54 2.86 -7.83
CA LYS A 83 4.50 1.70 -8.72
C LYS A 83 5.40 0.56 -8.22
N LEU A 84 6.57 0.87 -7.67
CA LEU A 84 7.47 -0.12 -7.07
C LEU A 84 6.89 -0.80 -5.82
N ALA A 85 6.05 -0.11 -5.05
CA ALA A 85 5.35 -0.72 -3.90
C ALA A 85 4.27 -1.74 -4.29
N LYS A 86 3.87 -1.80 -5.57
CA LYS A 86 2.85 -2.72 -6.11
C LYS A 86 3.44 -3.87 -6.95
N VAL A 87 4.75 -4.10 -6.89
CA VAL A 87 5.37 -5.28 -7.52
C VAL A 87 4.65 -6.55 -7.05
N GLU A 88 4.48 -7.49 -7.99
CA GLU A 88 3.78 -8.76 -7.79
C GLU A 88 4.15 -9.43 -6.47
N LYS A 89 3.17 -10.08 -5.89
CA LYS A 89 3.23 -10.70 -4.58
C LYS A 89 4.11 -11.94 -4.62
N VAL A 90 5.41 -11.78 -4.50
CA VAL A 90 6.31 -12.92 -4.25
C VAL A 90 6.16 -13.28 -2.78
N LEU A 91 5.80 -14.53 -2.50
CA LEU A 91 5.53 -15.02 -1.15
C LEU A 91 6.63 -16.00 -0.73
N THR A 92 6.94 -15.99 0.54
CA THR A 92 7.74 -17.04 1.21
C THR A 92 6.83 -17.98 1.98
N ILE A 93 7.37 -19.09 2.49
CA ILE A 93 6.63 -19.97 3.39
C ILE A 93 6.34 -19.33 4.75
N ASP A 94 7.05 -18.29 5.13
CA ASP A 94 6.82 -17.51 6.36
C ASP A 94 5.64 -16.55 6.19
N GLN A 95 4.45 -17.01 6.56
CA GLN A 95 3.22 -16.21 6.43
C GLN A 95 3.25 -14.90 7.21
N GLU A 96 3.91 -14.86 8.37
CA GLU A 96 3.97 -13.64 9.18
C GLU A 96 4.90 -12.59 8.54
N LEU A 97 6.01 -13.01 7.91
CA LEU A 97 6.86 -12.14 7.11
C LEU A 97 6.06 -11.51 5.96
N ASN A 98 5.30 -12.34 5.25
CA ASN A 98 4.45 -11.88 4.14
C ASN A 98 3.40 -10.85 4.61
N ILE A 99 2.75 -11.11 5.76
CA ILE A 99 1.76 -10.19 6.36
C ILE A 99 2.42 -8.84 6.71
N LEU A 100 3.59 -8.85 7.35
CA LEU A 100 4.29 -7.62 7.74
C LEU A 100 4.64 -6.74 6.52
N ILE A 101 5.12 -7.35 5.44
CA ILE A 101 5.45 -6.63 4.21
C ILE A 101 4.18 -6.04 3.57
N GLU A 102 3.10 -6.81 3.48
CA GLU A 102 1.85 -6.34 2.89
C GLU A 102 1.18 -5.25 3.74
N GLU A 103 1.15 -5.40 5.07
CA GLU A 103 0.66 -4.33 5.96
C GLU A 103 1.47 -3.04 5.78
N ALA A 104 2.79 -3.14 5.65
CA ALA A 104 3.64 -1.98 5.43
C ALA A 104 3.29 -1.27 4.11
N LYS A 105 3.12 -2.04 3.02
CA LYS A 105 2.74 -1.51 1.70
C LYS A 105 1.37 -0.83 1.73
N GLU A 106 0.37 -1.46 2.36
CA GLU A 106 -0.98 -0.90 2.47
C GLU A 106 -1.00 0.40 3.28
N ARG A 107 -0.33 0.42 4.43
CA ARG A 107 -0.24 1.63 5.27
C ARG A 107 0.50 2.78 4.58
N PHE A 108 1.51 2.46 3.76
CA PHE A 108 2.28 3.48 3.05
C PHE A 108 1.44 4.29 2.06
N LYS A 109 0.33 3.76 1.56
CA LYS A 109 -0.61 4.45 0.68
C LYS A 109 -1.29 5.65 1.39
N ASN A 110 -1.46 5.57 2.72
CA ASN A 110 -2.02 6.67 3.50
C ASN A 110 -0.90 7.64 3.95
N PRO A 111 -0.96 8.93 3.55
CA PRO A 111 0.04 9.92 3.94
C PRO A 111 0.26 10.05 5.46
N ASN A 112 -0.77 9.78 6.26
CA ASN A 112 -0.71 9.89 7.72
C ASN A 112 -0.06 8.66 8.39
N ASP A 113 0.02 7.53 7.67
CA ASP A 113 0.49 6.26 8.23
C ASP A 113 1.91 5.89 7.77
N LYS A 114 2.60 6.75 7.02
CA LYS A 114 3.93 6.45 6.46
C LYS A 114 4.96 6.06 7.52
N LYS A 115 4.90 6.68 8.70
CA LYS A 115 5.79 6.31 9.81
C LYS A 115 5.49 4.90 10.30
N ILE A 116 4.22 4.55 10.50
CA ILE A 116 3.78 3.22 10.93
C ILE A 116 4.14 2.19 9.85
N ALA A 117 3.99 2.54 8.58
CA ALA A 117 4.42 1.70 7.46
C ALA A 117 5.92 1.37 7.52
N LEU A 118 6.76 2.38 7.81
CA LEU A 118 8.19 2.19 7.98
C LEU A 118 8.51 1.29 9.17
N GLU A 119 7.82 1.46 10.32
CA GLU A 119 7.96 0.61 11.51
C GLU A 119 7.66 -0.87 11.17
N LYS A 120 6.54 -1.13 10.47
CA LYS A 120 6.16 -2.48 10.02
C LYS A 120 7.18 -3.11 9.08
N LEU A 121 7.72 -2.31 8.15
CA LEU A 121 8.75 -2.80 7.23
C LEU A 121 10.05 -3.15 7.96
N TRP A 122 10.37 -2.41 9.03
CA TRP A 122 11.50 -2.75 9.91
C TRP A 122 11.26 -4.03 10.70
N ASP A 123 10.03 -4.29 11.14
CA ASP A 123 9.67 -5.55 11.77
C ASP A 123 9.85 -6.73 10.80
N ALA A 124 9.47 -6.57 9.54
CA ALA A 124 9.73 -7.55 8.49
C ALA A 124 11.24 -7.78 8.28
N PHE A 125 12.05 -6.72 8.29
CA PHE A 125 13.51 -6.81 8.18
C PHE A 125 14.14 -7.55 9.36
N GLU A 126 13.68 -7.31 10.58
CA GLU A 126 14.15 -8.06 11.75
C GLU A 126 13.76 -9.53 11.69
N ARG A 127 12.56 -9.83 11.18
CA ARG A 127 12.07 -11.20 11.02
C ARG A 127 12.84 -11.97 9.95
N ILE A 128 13.08 -11.39 8.78
CA ILE A 128 13.78 -12.07 7.69
C ILE A 128 15.23 -12.44 8.08
N LYS A 129 15.86 -11.70 8.98
CA LYS A 129 17.19 -12.01 9.52
C LYS A 129 17.21 -13.29 10.39
N THR A 130 16.07 -13.84 10.75
CA THR A 130 15.91 -15.10 11.49
C THR A 130 15.24 -16.20 10.66
N TYR A 131 15.17 -16.01 9.33
CA TYR A 131 14.43 -16.91 8.44
C TYR A 131 14.99 -18.33 8.39
N PHE A 132 16.31 -18.48 8.35
CA PHE A 132 16.99 -19.78 8.17
C PHE A 132 17.40 -20.44 9.47
N ASP A 133 17.58 -19.70 10.57
CA ASP A 133 18.04 -20.25 11.85
C ASP A 133 17.54 -19.40 13.01
N LYS A 134 17.42 -20.03 14.19
CA LYS A 134 17.13 -19.32 15.46
C LYS A 134 18.28 -18.39 15.89
N ASP A 135 19.51 -18.75 15.57
CA ASP A 135 20.65 -17.85 15.72
C ASP A 135 20.59 -16.79 14.62
N LYS A 136 20.24 -15.58 15.02
CA LYS A 136 20.09 -14.44 14.13
C LYS A 136 21.34 -14.11 13.32
N LYS A 137 22.54 -14.35 13.89
CA LYS A 137 23.79 -14.08 13.20
C LYS A 137 24.00 -15.10 12.09
N LEU A 138 23.87 -16.39 12.40
CA LEU A 138 24.00 -17.46 11.42
C LEU A 138 22.97 -17.35 10.31
N SER A 139 21.71 -17.09 10.66
CA SER A 139 20.62 -16.90 9.71
C SER A 139 20.87 -15.71 8.78
N SER A 140 21.29 -14.57 9.34
CA SER A 140 21.62 -13.38 8.55
C SER A 140 22.80 -13.60 7.61
N GLU A 141 23.83 -14.34 8.02
CA GLU A 141 24.97 -14.71 7.17
C GLU A 141 24.52 -15.62 6.01
N GLN A 142 23.65 -16.59 6.27
CA GLN A 142 23.07 -17.46 5.22
C GLN A 142 22.25 -16.65 4.22
N LEU A 143 21.44 -15.71 4.72
CA LEU A 143 20.64 -14.82 3.86
C LEU A 143 21.54 -13.94 2.98
N VAL A 144 22.58 -13.33 3.54
CA VAL A 144 23.56 -12.52 2.78
C VAL A 144 24.22 -13.36 1.69
N ILE A 145 24.62 -14.61 1.99
CA ILE A 145 25.23 -15.52 1.00
C ILE A 145 24.25 -15.81 -0.14
N LEU A 146 22.97 -16.11 0.19
CA LEU A 146 21.95 -16.39 -0.80
C LEU A 146 21.70 -15.19 -1.72
N VAL A 147 21.48 -14.02 -1.13
CA VAL A 147 21.13 -12.78 -1.85
C VAL A 147 22.31 -12.23 -2.68
N SER A 148 23.55 -12.54 -2.30
CA SER A 148 24.73 -12.12 -3.03
C SER A 148 25.19 -13.14 -4.10
N THR A 149 24.39 -14.14 -4.42
CA THR A 149 24.70 -15.06 -5.52
C THR A 149 24.86 -14.29 -6.82
N ASN A 150 26.04 -14.41 -7.46
CA ASN A 150 26.44 -13.63 -8.65
C ASN A 150 26.54 -12.10 -8.44
N PHE A 151 26.66 -11.65 -7.21
CA PHE A 151 26.84 -10.25 -6.86
C PHE A 151 27.89 -10.06 -5.75
N ASP A 152 28.19 -8.81 -5.40
CA ASP A 152 29.18 -8.47 -4.36
C ASP A 152 28.61 -8.74 -2.96
N LYS A 153 29.20 -9.74 -2.28
CA LYS A 153 28.79 -10.14 -0.93
C LYS A 153 29.05 -9.04 0.11
N ASP A 154 30.16 -8.32 -0.01
CA ASP A 154 30.50 -7.28 0.96
C ASP A 154 29.55 -6.09 0.82
N PHE A 155 29.14 -5.76 -0.41
CA PHE A 155 28.11 -4.76 -0.66
C PHE A 155 26.79 -5.13 0.05
N ILE A 156 26.28 -6.33 -0.17
CA ILE A 156 25.02 -6.80 0.46
C ILE A 156 25.15 -6.83 2.00
N ASN A 157 26.26 -7.35 2.51
CA ASN A 157 26.49 -7.38 3.96
C ASN A 157 26.55 -5.98 4.59
N ASN A 158 27.16 -5.03 3.88
CA ASN A 158 27.18 -3.64 4.34
C ASN A 158 25.80 -3.00 4.31
N GLU A 159 24.96 -3.30 3.32
CA GLU A 159 23.58 -2.81 3.26
C GLU A 159 22.74 -3.32 4.45
N PHE A 160 22.87 -4.60 4.82
CA PHE A 160 22.23 -5.14 6.03
C PHE A 160 22.70 -4.45 7.31
N LYS A 161 24.02 -4.16 7.42
CA LYS A 161 24.60 -3.45 8.58
C LYS A 161 24.11 -2.01 8.67
N GLU A 162 24.11 -1.30 7.54
CA GLU A 162 23.66 0.09 7.46
C GLU A 162 22.20 0.23 7.85
N LEU A 163 21.31 -0.61 7.31
CA LEU A 163 19.90 -0.60 7.68
C LEU A 163 19.70 -0.97 9.15
N THR A 164 20.47 -1.91 9.69
CA THR A 164 20.42 -2.21 11.13
C THR A 164 20.86 -0.99 11.96
N THR A 165 21.91 -0.29 11.56
CA THR A 165 22.39 0.93 12.23
C THR A 165 21.36 2.05 12.17
N ILE A 166 20.73 2.24 11.01
CA ILE A 166 19.62 3.21 10.84
C ILE A 166 18.48 2.89 11.81
N GLY A 167 18.03 1.64 11.89
CA GLY A 167 16.96 1.23 12.82
C GLY A 167 17.30 1.43 14.29
N ASN A 168 18.58 1.31 14.63
CA ASN A 168 19.08 1.54 16.00
C ASN A 168 19.26 3.02 16.33
N THR A 169 19.57 3.86 15.35
CA THR A 169 19.87 5.29 15.52
C THR A 169 18.61 6.14 15.51
N TYR A 170 17.72 5.87 14.59
CA TYR A 170 16.51 6.65 14.40
C TYR A 170 15.33 6.05 15.15
N ASN A 171 14.36 6.92 15.52
CA ASN A 171 13.13 6.49 16.20
C ASN A 171 12.16 5.83 15.22
N ILE A 172 12.51 4.60 14.76
CA ILE A 172 11.70 3.80 13.84
C ILE A 172 10.87 2.78 14.63
N ARG A 173 11.49 1.92 15.44
CA ARG A 173 10.79 0.83 16.17
C ARG A 173 10.56 1.09 17.63
N HIS A 174 11.52 1.72 18.28
CA HIS A 174 11.50 1.89 19.73
C HIS A 174 11.46 3.37 20.10
N HIS A 175 10.42 3.76 20.82
CA HIS A 175 10.25 5.13 21.30
C HIS A 175 11.19 5.42 22.51
N GLU A 176 12.44 4.99 22.42
CA GLU A 176 13.45 5.19 23.46
C GLU A 176 13.96 6.62 23.46
N LYS A 177 14.27 7.11 24.66
CA LYS A 177 14.91 8.43 24.81
C LYS A 177 16.27 8.44 24.12
N GLY A 178 16.55 9.51 23.40
CA GLY A 178 17.85 9.72 22.73
C GLY A 178 17.94 9.28 21.28
N LYS A 179 16.87 8.68 20.70
CA LYS A 179 16.82 8.36 19.27
C LYS A 179 16.48 9.61 18.45
N ILE A 180 17.05 9.68 17.24
CA ILE A 180 16.82 10.80 16.31
C ILE A 180 15.44 10.64 15.68
N ILE A 181 14.61 11.68 15.77
CA ILE A 181 13.28 11.71 15.17
C ILE A 181 13.39 12.05 13.68
N ILE A 182 12.74 11.26 12.82
CA ILE A 182 12.59 11.59 11.42
C ILE A 182 11.32 12.44 11.26
N SER A 183 11.50 13.74 11.02
CA SER A 183 10.39 14.71 10.94
C SER A 183 9.81 14.87 9.53
N GLU A 184 10.61 14.62 8.50
CA GLU A 184 10.24 14.89 7.11
C GLU A 184 9.73 13.62 6.41
N ASN A 185 8.54 13.68 5.83
CA ASN A 185 7.96 12.56 5.10
C ASN A 185 8.86 12.05 3.96
N LYS A 186 9.56 12.94 3.24
CA LYS A 186 10.49 12.54 2.16
C LYS A 186 11.62 11.62 2.65
N HIS A 187 12.09 11.79 3.90
CA HIS A 187 13.10 10.91 4.48
C HIS A 187 12.50 9.57 4.92
N ILE A 188 11.25 9.59 5.43
CA ILE A 188 10.50 8.36 5.74
C ILE A 188 10.28 7.55 4.45
N GLU A 189 9.86 8.21 3.36
CA GLU A 189 9.67 7.58 2.05
C GLU A 189 10.97 6.98 1.51
N TYR A 190 12.07 7.73 1.55
CA TYR A 190 13.38 7.22 1.14
C TYR A 190 13.77 5.95 1.90
N LEU A 191 13.66 5.96 3.24
CA LEU A 191 14.01 4.81 4.06
C LEU A 191 13.06 3.62 3.83
N PHE A 192 11.78 3.89 3.61
CA PHE A 192 10.80 2.87 3.27
C PHE A 192 11.17 2.14 1.98
N PHE A 193 11.44 2.87 0.90
CA PHE A 193 11.78 2.25 -0.38
C PHE A 193 13.15 1.58 -0.37
N ARG A 194 14.13 2.13 0.33
CA ARG A 194 15.43 1.49 0.51
C ARG A 194 15.29 0.13 1.20
N MET A 195 14.54 0.07 2.29
CA MET A 195 14.25 -1.16 3.01
C MET A 195 13.42 -2.15 2.19
N LEU A 196 12.38 -1.66 1.51
CA LEU A 196 11.51 -2.48 0.68
C LEU A 196 12.28 -3.12 -0.48
N ALA A 197 13.21 -2.39 -1.10
CA ALA A 197 14.04 -2.91 -2.18
C ALA A 197 14.91 -4.09 -1.70
N LEU A 198 15.56 -3.97 -0.52
CA LEU A 198 16.34 -5.06 0.04
C LEU A 198 15.46 -6.25 0.44
N LEU A 199 14.30 -6.00 1.06
CA LEU A 199 13.36 -7.07 1.43
C LEU A 199 12.84 -7.83 0.21
N ASN A 200 12.46 -7.13 -0.86
CA ASN A 200 12.03 -7.77 -2.10
C ASN A 200 13.14 -8.64 -2.69
N LEU A 201 14.37 -8.13 -2.76
CA LEU A 201 15.51 -8.90 -3.22
C LEU A 201 15.71 -10.18 -2.38
N CYS A 202 15.57 -10.10 -1.06
CA CYS A 202 15.66 -11.25 -0.17
C CYS A 202 14.52 -12.26 -0.43
N VAL A 203 13.29 -11.79 -0.52
CA VAL A 203 12.10 -12.63 -0.71
C VAL A 203 12.15 -13.35 -2.06
N GLU A 204 12.56 -12.67 -3.14
CA GLU A 204 12.73 -13.27 -4.46
C GLU A 204 13.77 -14.41 -4.43
N ASN A 205 14.94 -14.18 -3.84
CA ASN A 205 15.97 -15.21 -3.72
C ASN A 205 15.55 -16.39 -2.82
N ILE A 206 14.79 -16.14 -1.76
CA ILE A 206 14.22 -17.18 -0.91
C ILE A 206 13.22 -18.02 -1.69
N HIS A 207 12.29 -17.35 -2.40
CA HIS A 207 11.26 -17.97 -3.23
C HIS A 207 11.88 -18.90 -4.29
N GLU A 208 12.88 -18.41 -5.02
CA GLU A 208 13.61 -19.22 -6.01
C GLU A 208 14.29 -20.44 -5.36
N LYS A 209 14.90 -20.28 -4.19
CA LYS A 209 15.56 -21.37 -3.45
C LYS A 209 14.57 -22.42 -2.97
N GLU A 210 13.38 -22.01 -2.55
CA GLU A 210 12.31 -22.89 -2.03
C GLU A 210 11.53 -23.56 -3.16
N GLY A 211 11.59 -23.05 -4.39
CA GLY A 211 10.90 -23.57 -5.57
C GLY A 211 9.38 -23.37 -5.49
N ILE A 212 8.94 -22.28 -4.91
CA ILE A 212 7.53 -21.92 -4.73
C ILE A 212 7.02 -21.14 -5.93
#